data_2938237be38cf33cd4c3cf5068b17f87
#
_entry.id   2938237be38cf33cd4c3cf5068b17f87
#
_cell.length_a   1.000
_cell.length_b   1.000
_cell.length_c   1.000
_cell.angle_alpha   90.00
_cell.angle_beta   90.00
_cell.angle_gamma   90.00
#
_symmetry.space_group_name_H-M   'P 1'
#
loop_
_entity.id
_entity.type
_entity.pdbx_description
1 polymer ?
#
loop_
_entity_poly.entity_id
_entity_poly.type
_entity_poly.pdbx_seq_one_letter_code
_entity_poly.pdbx_strand_id
1 'polypeptide(L)'
;LGDVYKRQVHTMPIGGGYAVWTEDVSALLAIKEESECLAEELAERNEILRYEYRRESKRRKVEEQNRLFDLLQSATQKQINRISALTQEYRRISKSDTDRVKMLLAEIAVLCSYIKRRKHLTLLADRDCKVAVSELERAFSESLQTLKLLNVRNTLYVDSELSVISDKNAVAILDFYEEVIEADLENLTSVQISLANINGLRLSLNVCCETDLSIFSNKGNVLYEMDGDAGYQHLVFIIEGGAAV
;
A
#
# COMPACT_ATOMS: atom_id res chain seq x y z
N LEU A 1 -21.59 -25.73 67.31
CA LEU A 1 -22.14 -24.96 66.21
C LEU A 1 -22.97 -25.94 65.40
N GLY A 2 -24.34 -25.85 65.54
CA GLY A 2 -25.26 -26.81 64.92
C GLY A 2 -25.28 -26.68 63.42
N ASP A 3 -25.20 -27.79 62.72
CA ASP A 3 -25.40 -27.88 61.31
C ASP A 3 -26.80 -27.35 60.94
N VAL A 4 -26.86 -26.20 60.25
CA VAL A 4 -28.13 -25.63 59.77
C VAL A 4 -28.52 -26.38 58.52
N TYR A 5 -29.31 -27.43 58.68
CA TYR A 5 -29.87 -28.16 57.54
C TYR A 5 -30.93 -27.29 56.86
N LYS A 6 -30.64 -26.89 55.57
CA LYS A 6 -31.65 -26.24 54.76
C LYS A 6 -32.56 -27.30 54.14
N ARG A 7 -33.83 -27.33 54.56
CA ARG A 7 -34.84 -28.31 54.13
C ARG A 7 -35.90 -27.63 53.28
N GLN A 8 -36.18 -28.20 52.13
CA GLN A 8 -37.33 -27.82 51.31
C GLN A 8 -38.54 -28.66 51.71
N VAL A 9 -39.68 -28.00 51.93
CA VAL A 9 -40.93 -28.68 52.29
C VAL A 9 -41.77 -28.82 51.03
N HIS A 10 -42.14 -30.04 50.68
CA HIS A 10 -42.99 -30.35 49.59
C HIS A 10 -44.38 -30.78 50.12
N THR A 11 -45.42 -30.33 49.43
CA THR A 11 -46.81 -30.69 49.79
C THR A 11 -47.53 -31.21 48.55
N MET A 12 -48.24 -32.31 48.69
CA MET A 12 -49.04 -32.89 47.58
C MET A 12 -50.41 -33.24 48.10
N PRO A 13 -51.52 -32.82 47.44
CA PRO A 13 -52.85 -33.21 47.85
C PRO A 13 -53.08 -34.70 47.55
N ILE A 14 -53.69 -35.41 48.56
CA ILE A 14 -54.10 -36.82 48.46
C ILE A 14 -55.56 -36.93 48.86
N GLY A 15 -56.20 -38.00 48.44
CA GLY A 15 -57.62 -38.20 48.74
C GLY A 15 -57.89 -38.20 50.24
N GLY A 16 -58.38 -37.06 50.82
CA GLY A 16 -58.69 -36.84 52.19
C GLY A 16 -57.65 -36.05 53.04
N GLY A 17 -56.62 -35.46 52.41
CA GLY A 17 -55.61 -34.65 53.12
C GLY A 17 -54.45 -34.17 52.21
N TYR A 18 -53.32 -33.91 52.89
CA TYR A 18 -52.06 -33.53 52.16
C TYR A 18 -50.92 -34.45 52.69
N ALA A 19 -50.14 -34.94 51.70
CA ALA A 19 -48.82 -35.52 52.06
C ALA A 19 -47.80 -34.40 52.15
N VAL A 20 -47.01 -34.43 53.21
CA VAL A 20 -45.93 -33.45 53.45
C VAL A 20 -44.65 -34.24 53.67
N TRP A 21 -43.61 -33.90 52.88
CA TRP A 21 -42.26 -34.45 53.11
C TRP A 21 -41.22 -33.34 53.06
N THR A 22 -40.09 -33.57 53.64
CA THR A 22 -38.97 -32.62 53.62
C THR A 22 -37.76 -33.26 52.92
N GLU A 23 -37.10 -32.50 52.09
CA GLU A 23 -35.87 -32.87 51.43
C GLU A 23 -34.72 -32.01 51.95
N ASP A 24 -33.56 -32.61 52.17
CA ASP A 24 -32.35 -31.86 52.53
C ASP A 24 -31.72 -31.34 51.27
N VAL A 25 -31.76 -30.01 51.08
CA VAL A 25 -31.22 -29.30 49.92
C VAL A 25 -29.92 -28.56 50.22
N SER A 26 -29.30 -28.84 51.36
CA SER A 26 -28.08 -28.13 51.81
C SER A 26 -26.94 -28.26 50.78
N ALA A 27 -26.70 -29.47 50.27
CA ALA A 27 -25.68 -29.70 49.26
C ALA A 27 -25.99 -28.99 47.91
N LEU A 28 -27.27 -28.98 47.50
CA LEU A 28 -27.72 -28.32 46.28
C LEU A 28 -27.52 -26.80 46.37
N LEU A 29 -27.84 -26.22 47.53
CA LEU A 29 -27.64 -24.79 47.76
C LEU A 29 -26.17 -24.40 47.81
N ALA A 30 -25.29 -25.22 48.39
CA ALA A 30 -23.86 -25.00 48.41
C ALA A 30 -23.28 -25.01 47.00
N ILE A 31 -23.66 -25.99 46.15
CA ILE A 31 -23.25 -26.06 44.75
C ILE A 31 -23.78 -24.86 43.98
N LYS A 32 -25.00 -24.42 44.24
CA LYS A 32 -25.56 -23.23 43.59
C LYS A 32 -24.80 -21.97 43.95
N GLU A 33 -24.49 -21.75 45.25
CA GLU A 33 -23.68 -20.59 45.71
C GLU A 33 -22.28 -20.60 45.10
N GLU A 34 -21.63 -21.78 45.01
CA GLU A 34 -20.33 -21.94 44.36
C GLU A 34 -20.41 -21.63 42.85
N SER A 35 -21.46 -22.13 42.17
CA SER A 35 -21.68 -21.88 40.74
C SER A 35 -21.94 -20.39 40.44
N GLU A 36 -22.70 -19.70 41.30
CA GLU A 36 -22.96 -18.26 41.19
C GLU A 36 -21.65 -17.46 41.38
N CYS A 37 -20.85 -17.81 42.40
CA CYS A 37 -19.55 -17.19 42.63
C CYS A 37 -18.58 -17.37 41.41
N LEU A 38 -18.49 -18.60 40.86
CA LEU A 38 -17.68 -18.89 39.70
C LEU A 38 -18.18 -18.16 38.46
N ALA A 39 -19.49 -18.01 38.30
CA ALA A 39 -20.07 -17.25 37.19
C ALA A 39 -19.73 -15.77 37.26
N GLU A 40 -19.75 -15.17 38.44
CA GLU A 40 -19.33 -13.78 38.69
C GLU A 40 -17.83 -13.60 38.39
N GLU A 41 -16.96 -14.49 38.87
CA GLU A 41 -15.52 -14.46 38.61
C GLU A 41 -15.22 -14.59 37.11
N LEU A 42 -15.92 -15.50 36.41
CA LEU A 42 -15.79 -15.65 34.94
C LEU A 42 -16.26 -14.42 34.19
N ALA A 43 -17.34 -13.76 34.63
CA ALA A 43 -17.85 -12.55 34.04
C ALA A 43 -16.84 -11.41 34.17
N GLU A 44 -16.27 -11.19 35.34
CA GLU A 44 -15.23 -10.20 35.59
C GLU A 44 -13.98 -10.46 34.73
N ARG A 45 -13.52 -11.71 34.73
CA ARG A 45 -12.34 -12.10 33.93
C ARG A 45 -12.57 -11.91 32.45
N ASN A 46 -13.76 -12.21 31.95
CA ASN A 46 -14.13 -11.96 30.54
C ASN A 46 -14.16 -10.46 30.21
N GLU A 47 -14.59 -9.61 31.11
CA GLU A 47 -14.59 -8.16 30.91
C GLU A 47 -13.16 -7.61 30.80
N ILE A 48 -12.27 -8.05 31.70
CA ILE A 48 -10.84 -7.70 31.65
C ILE A 48 -10.21 -8.15 30.32
N LEU A 49 -10.43 -9.40 29.93
CA LEU A 49 -9.90 -9.93 28.65
C LEU A 49 -10.42 -9.16 27.43
N ARG A 50 -11.69 -8.78 27.44
CA ARG A 50 -12.27 -7.94 26.36
C ARG A 50 -11.64 -6.56 26.31
N TYR A 51 -11.36 -5.97 27.45
CA TYR A 51 -10.67 -4.67 27.52
C TYR A 51 -9.23 -4.77 26.99
N GLU A 52 -8.47 -5.77 27.42
CA GLU A 52 -7.11 -6.03 26.98
C GLU A 52 -7.06 -6.28 25.45
N TYR A 53 -7.94 -7.13 24.95
CA TYR A 53 -8.06 -7.39 23.50
C TYR A 53 -8.34 -6.12 22.69
N ARG A 54 -9.27 -5.28 23.16
CA ARG A 54 -9.57 -4.00 22.50
C ARG A 54 -8.37 -3.06 22.51
N ARG A 55 -7.66 -3.00 23.62
CA ARG A 55 -6.45 -2.17 23.77
C ARG A 55 -5.34 -2.66 22.82
N GLU A 56 -5.09 -3.94 22.81
CA GLU A 56 -4.07 -4.53 21.93
C GLU A 56 -4.41 -4.39 20.46
N SER A 57 -5.66 -4.59 20.09
CA SER A 57 -6.14 -4.37 18.72
C SER A 57 -5.95 -2.93 18.25
N LYS A 58 -6.22 -1.95 19.13
CA LYS A 58 -5.94 -0.53 18.83
C LYS A 58 -4.45 -0.27 18.67
N ARG A 59 -3.61 -0.82 19.55
CA ARG A 59 -2.16 -0.67 19.47
C ARG A 59 -1.62 -1.22 18.16
N ARG A 60 -1.99 -2.45 17.79
CA ARG A 60 -1.58 -3.08 16.52
C ARG A 60 -1.99 -2.25 15.31
N LYS A 61 -3.20 -1.67 15.31
CA LYS A 61 -3.64 -0.77 14.23
C LYS A 61 -2.76 0.46 14.09
N VAL A 62 -2.38 1.10 15.20
CA VAL A 62 -1.51 2.27 15.18
C VAL A 62 -0.10 1.89 14.74
N GLU A 63 0.44 0.77 15.23
CA GLU A 63 1.76 0.26 14.82
C GLU A 63 1.79 -0.02 13.31
N GLU A 64 0.75 -0.65 12.77
CA GLU A 64 0.65 -0.93 11.34
C GLU A 64 0.49 0.35 10.50
N GLN A 65 -0.29 1.33 10.96
CA GLN A 65 -0.40 2.63 10.32
C GLN A 65 0.95 3.36 10.29
N ASN A 66 1.71 3.33 11.39
CA ASN A 66 3.05 3.93 11.45
C ASN A 66 4.01 3.21 10.49
N ARG A 67 4.01 1.87 10.47
CA ARG A 67 4.81 1.07 9.54
C ARG A 67 4.56 1.45 8.08
N LEU A 68 3.28 1.53 7.70
CA LEU A 68 2.89 1.95 6.35
C LEU A 68 3.31 3.39 6.05
N PHE A 69 3.15 4.29 7.00
CA PHE A 69 3.57 5.69 6.85
C PHE A 69 5.08 5.80 6.62
N ASP A 70 5.89 5.12 7.42
CA ASP A 70 7.35 5.10 7.31
C ASP A 70 7.79 4.52 5.96
N LEU A 71 7.15 3.43 5.50
CA LEU A 71 7.41 2.81 4.22
C LEU A 71 7.07 3.76 3.04
N LEU A 72 5.93 4.43 3.11
CA LEU A 72 5.51 5.40 2.09
C LEU A 72 6.42 6.63 2.06
N GLN A 73 6.90 7.07 3.20
CA GLN A 73 7.80 8.23 3.30
C GLN A 73 9.20 7.89 2.81
N SER A 74 9.78 6.78 3.25
CA SER A 74 11.12 6.37 2.85
C SER A 74 11.24 6.15 1.34
N ALA A 75 10.22 5.54 0.72
CA ALA A 75 10.20 5.27 -0.72
C ALA A 75 10.19 6.52 -1.61
N THR A 76 9.75 7.67 -1.08
CA THR A 76 9.60 8.92 -1.86
C THR A 76 10.41 10.09 -1.29
N GLN A 77 11.28 9.85 -0.32
CA GLN A 77 12.01 10.92 0.38
C GLN A 77 12.95 11.70 -0.57
N LYS A 78 13.57 11.02 -1.53
CA LYS A 78 14.44 11.65 -2.54
C LYS A 78 13.67 12.72 -3.32
N GLN A 79 12.50 12.36 -3.83
CA GLN A 79 11.64 13.25 -4.63
C GLN A 79 11.08 14.40 -3.78
N ILE A 80 10.70 14.15 -2.53
CA ILE A 80 10.26 15.20 -1.60
C ILE A 80 11.36 16.23 -1.37
N ASN A 81 12.61 15.76 -1.17
CA ASN A 81 13.76 16.65 -1.01
C ASN A 81 14.01 17.46 -2.29
N ARG A 82 13.89 16.83 -3.48
CA ARG A 82 14.02 17.52 -4.76
C ARG A 82 12.96 18.60 -4.92
N ILE A 83 11.68 18.28 -4.66
CA ILE A 83 10.59 19.28 -4.68
C ILE A 83 10.87 20.45 -3.75
N SER A 84 11.41 20.20 -2.57
CA SER A 84 11.77 21.26 -1.62
C SER A 84 12.85 22.17 -2.19
N ALA A 85 13.87 21.62 -2.85
CA ALA A 85 14.92 22.39 -3.50
C ALA A 85 14.37 23.24 -4.65
N LEU A 86 13.57 22.65 -5.54
CA LEU A 86 12.93 23.34 -6.66
C LEU A 86 12.00 24.46 -6.19
N THR A 87 11.27 24.24 -5.10
CA THR A 87 10.39 25.25 -4.49
C THR A 87 11.20 26.43 -3.95
N GLN A 88 12.39 26.18 -3.38
CA GLN A 88 13.28 27.25 -2.94
C GLN A 88 13.87 28.02 -4.12
N GLU A 89 14.25 27.33 -5.20
CA GLU A 89 14.71 27.95 -6.45
C GLU A 89 13.61 28.84 -7.04
N TYR A 90 12.37 28.32 -7.18
CA TYR A 90 11.21 29.07 -7.65
C TYR A 90 10.98 30.38 -6.87
N ARG A 91 11.20 30.38 -5.55
CA ARG A 91 11.06 31.59 -4.72
C ARG A 91 12.13 32.63 -4.98
N ARG A 92 13.29 32.23 -5.50
CA ARG A 92 14.47 33.10 -5.76
C ARG A 92 14.46 33.68 -7.17
N ILE A 93 13.80 33.03 -8.11
CA ILE A 93 13.76 33.44 -9.52
C ILE A 93 12.84 34.64 -9.69
N SER A 94 13.25 35.56 -10.59
CA SER A 94 12.40 36.67 -11.02
C SER A 94 11.16 36.14 -11.75
N LYS A 95 10.00 36.64 -11.41
CA LYS A 95 8.73 36.28 -12.09
C LYS A 95 8.70 36.69 -13.57
N SER A 96 9.70 37.47 -14.05
CA SER A 96 9.86 37.83 -15.45
C SER A 96 10.46 36.72 -16.31
N ASP A 97 11.13 35.73 -15.71
CA ASP A 97 11.67 34.55 -16.39
C ASP A 97 10.60 33.45 -16.52
N THR A 98 9.67 33.68 -17.43
CA THR A 98 8.48 32.85 -17.61
C THR A 98 8.83 31.41 -18.00
N ASP A 99 9.88 31.19 -18.77
CA ASP A 99 10.23 29.87 -19.28
C ASP A 99 10.89 29.02 -18.17
N ARG A 100 11.78 29.60 -17.38
CA ARG A 100 12.36 28.91 -16.21
C ARG A 100 11.31 28.60 -15.16
N VAL A 101 10.37 29.52 -14.94
CA VAL A 101 9.24 29.31 -14.02
C VAL A 101 8.37 28.14 -14.48
N LYS A 102 8.02 28.06 -15.76
CA LYS A 102 7.24 26.96 -16.32
C LYS A 102 7.96 25.62 -16.16
N MET A 103 9.26 25.58 -16.44
CA MET A 103 10.07 24.37 -16.31
C MET A 103 10.09 23.86 -14.88
N LEU A 104 10.37 24.72 -13.88
CA LEU A 104 10.36 24.33 -12.48
C LEU A 104 9.00 23.80 -12.00
N LEU A 105 7.92 24.47 -12.41
CA LEU A 105 6.58 24.03 -12.07
C LEU A 105 6.21 22.67 -12.70
N ALA A 106 6.65 22.43 -13.93
CA ALA A 106 6.42 21.17 -14.61
C ALA A 106 7.25 20.04 -13.98
N GLU A 107 8.53 20.30 -13.61
CA GLU A 107 9.35 19.33 -12.88
C GLU A 107 8.71 18.96 -11.54
N ILE A 108 8.26 19.95 -10.77
CA ILE A 108 7.52 19.71 -9.52
C ILE A 108 6.25 18.88 -9.78
N ALA A 109 5.52 19.16 -10.86
CA ALA A 109 4.29 18.41 -11.18
C ALA A 109 4.58 16.95 -11.56
N VAL A 110 5.65 16.67 -12.31
CA VAL A 110 6.10 15.30 -12.62
C VAL A 110 6.43 14.54 -11.34
N LEU A 111 7.26 15.12 -10.47
CA LEU A 111 7.62 14.50 -9.18
C LEU A 111 6.40 14.28 -8.27
N CYS A 112 5.46 15.22 -8.23
CA CYS A 112 4.22 15.06 -7.47
C CYS A 112 3.34 13.92 -8.03
N SER A 113 3.25 13.80 -9.35
CA SER A 113 2.52 12.71 -10.01
C SER A 113 3.13 11.36 -9.64
N TYR A 114 4.46 11.23 -9.74
CA TYR A 114 5.17 10.02 -9.33
C TYR A 114 4.92 9.68 -7.85
N ILE A 115 5.13 10.61 -6.93
CA ILE A 115 4.91 10.38 -5.48
C ILE A 115 3.49 9.88 -5.21
N LYS A 116 2.49 10.50 -5.83
CA LYS A 116 1.09 10.10 -5.71
C LYS A 116 0.88 8.67 -6.18
N ARG A 117 1.39 8.31 -7.36
CA ARG A 117 1.23 6.99 -7.96
C ARG A 117 2.03 5.92 -7.23
N ARG A 118 3.26 6.24 -6.82
CA ARG A 118 4.10 5.34 -6.03
C ARG A 118 3.45 4.95 -4.70
N LYS A 119 2.90 5.95 -4.00
CA LYS A 119 2.15 5.71 -2.76
C LYS A 119 0.89 4.89 -3.00
N HIS A 120 0.15 5.17 -4.08
CA HIS A 120 -1.04 4.40 -4.43
C HIS A 120 -0.73 2.93 -4.71
N LEU A 121 0.29 2.65 -5.52
CA LEU A 121 0.75 1.28 -5.79
C LEU A 121 1.20 0.55 -4.52
N THR A 122 1.92 1.23 -3.63
CA THR A 122 2.33 0.64 -2.35
C THR A 122 1.13 0.27 -1.46
N LEU A 123 0.08 1.09 -1.44
CA LEU A 123 -1.14 0.79 -0.67
C LEU A 123 -1.97 -0.34 -1.28
N LEU A 124 -1.98 -0.48 -2.61
CA LEU A 124 -2.61 -1.61 -3.28
C LEU A 124 -1.85 -2.91 -3.00
N ALA A 125 -0.54 -2.86 -3.05
CA ALA A 125 0.36 -3.96 -2.77
C ALA A 125 0.15 -4.59 -1.38
N ASP A 126 -0.08 -3.75 -0.37
CA ASP A 126 -0.32 -4.20 1.01
C ASP A 126 -1.59 -5.05 1.17
N ARG A 127 -2.52 -4.98 0.21
CA ARG A 127 -3.80 -5.72 0.26
C ARG A 127 -3.75 -7.07 -0.45
N ASP A 128 -3.29 -7.09 -1.70
CA ASP A 128 -3.52 -8.24 -2.58
C ASP A 128 -2.25 -8.83 -3.22
N CYS A 129 -1.06 -8.25 -2.99
CA CYS A 129 0.21 -8.60 -3.65
C CYS A 129 0.14 -8.62 -5.19
N LYS A 130 -0.96 -8.14 -5.76
CA LYS A 130 -1.22 -8.06 -7.20
C LYS A 130 -1.81 -6.70 -7.55
N VAL A 131 -1.40 -6.17 -8.69
CA VAL A 131 -1.82 -4.86 -9.21
C VAL A 131 -2.35 -5.03 -10.62
N ALA A 132 -3.51 -4.42 -10.90
CA ALA A 132 -4.03 -4.36 -12.26
C ALA A 132 -3.10 -3.52 -13.13
N VAL A 133 -2.78 -3.99 -14.33
CA VAL A 133 -1.91 -3.26 -15.29
C VAL A 133 -2.49 -1.89 -15.64
N SER A 134 -3.83 -1.74 -15.61
CA SER A 134 -4.50 -0.46 -15.80
C SER A 134 -4.09 0.62 -14.78
N GLU A 135 -3.60 0.25 -13.58
CA GLU A 135 -3.08 1.23 -12.61
C GLU A 135 -1.71 1.77 -13.03
N LEU A 136 -0.84 0.93 -13.63
CA LEU A 136 0.40 1.40 -14.24
C LEU A 136 0.14 2.26 -15.49
N GLU A 137 -0.80 1.82 -16.34
CA GLU A 137 -1.20 2.59 -17.53
C GLU A 137 -1.69 3.99 -17.13
N ARG A 138 -2.50 4.10 -16.06
CA ARG A 138 -2.91 5.38 -15.50
C ARG A 138 -1.74 6.19 -14.96
N ALA A 139 -0.77 5.52 -14.28
CA ALA A 139 0.40 6.19 -13.75
C ALA A 139 1.24 6.80 -14.87
N PHE A 140 1.53 6.05 -15.92
CA PHE A 140 2.24 6.52 -17.10
C PHE A 140 1.47 7.64 -17.83
N SER A 141 0.16 7.45 -18.06
CA SER A 141 -0.67 8.46 -18.73
C SER A 141 -0.67 9.79 -17.98
N GLU A 142 -0.74 9.77 -16.66
CA GLU A 142 -0.71 10.98 -15.81
C GLU A 142 0.66 11.69 -15.90
N SER A 143 1.78 10.92 -15.83
CA SER A 143 3.13 11.45 -16.00
C SER A 143 3.32 12.04 -17.40
N LEU A 144 2.92 11.31 -18.46
CA LEU A 144 3.03 11.76 -19.84
C LEU A 144 2.18 13.01 -20.13
N GLN A 145 1.01 13.15 -19.50
CA GLN A 145 0.22 14.40 -19.59
C GLN A 145 0.97 15.57 -18.98
N THR A 146 1.69 15.36 -17.88
CA THR A 146 2.50 16.41 -17.27
C THR A 146 3.70 16.78 -18.14
N LEU A 147 4.36 15.79 -18.76
CA LEU A 147 5.46 16.02 -19.71
C LEU A 147 5.04 16.83 -20.96
N LYS A 148 3.77 16.77 -21.37
CA LYS A 148 3.23 17.65 -22.44
C LYS A 148 3.33 19.14 -22.10
N LEU A 149 3.33 19.50 -20.82
CA LEU A 149 3.52 20.90 -20.41
C LEU A 149 4.93 21.42 -20.73
N LEU A 150 5.90 20.50 -20.88
CA LEU A 150 7.28 20.76 -21.33
C LEU A 150 7.46 20.58 -22.83
N ASN A 151 6.37 20.43 -23.60
CA ASN A 151 6.37 20.13 -25.03
C ASN A 151 7.06 18.79 -25.42
N VAL A 152 7.19 17.86 -24.47
CA VAL A 152 7.74 16.53 -24.72
C VAL A 152 6.74 15.69 -25.52
N ARG A 153 7.17 15.20 -26.69
CA ARG A 153 6.39 14.25 -27.49
C ARG A 153 6.34 12.91 -26.78
N ASN A 154 5.17 12.32 -26.64
CA ASN A 154 5.06 11.07 -25.92
C ASN A 154 4.02 10.12 -26.50
N THR A 155 4.28 8.83 -26.36
CA THR A 155 3.37 7.72 -26.70
C THR A 155 3.43 6.65 -25.63
N LEU A 156 2.29 5.99 -25.43
CA LEU A 156 2.17 4.87 -24.50
C LEU A 156 1.52 3.69 -25.22
N TYR A 157 2.14 2.55 -25.15
CA TYR A 157 1.59 1.27 -25.58
C TYR A 157 1.63 0.30 -24.41
N VAL A 158 0.50 -0.34 -24.11
CA VAL A 158 0.39 -1.41 -23.13
C VAL A 158 -0.25 -2.60 -23.82
N ASP A 159 0.37 -3.76 -23.69
CA ASP A 159 -0.12 -5.00 -24.28
C ASP A 159 -1.47 -5.37 -23.65
N SER A 160 -2.48 -5.56 -24.48
CA SER A 160 -3.86 -5.88 -24.05
C SER A 160 -4.00 -7.26 -23.39
N GLU A 161 -3.03 -8.15 -23.57
CA GLU A 161 -3.01 -9.46 -22.92
C GLU A 161 -2.54 -9.36 -21.46
N LEU A 162 -1.90 -8.25 -21.06
CA LEU A 162 -1.48 -8.00 -19.68
C LEU A 162 -2.65 -7.50 -18.85
N SER A 163 -3.09 -8.29 -17.88
CA SER A 163 -4.20 -7.91 -16.98
C SER A 163 -3.74 -7.56 -15.57
N VAL A 164 -2.86 -8.38 -15.01
CA VAL A 164 -2.40 -8.29 -13.61
C VAL A 164 -0.91 -8.60 -13.53
N ILE A 165 -0.20 -7.88 -12.67
CA ILE A 165 1.23 -8.11 -12.37
C ILE A 165 1.44 -8.10 -10.85
N SER A 166 2.59 -8.62 -10.38
CA SER A 166 2.91 -8.52 -8.96
C SER A 166 3.15 -7.06 -8.55
N ASP A 167 2.85 -6.77 -7.29
CA ASP A 167 3.09 -5.47 -6.66
C ASP A 167 4.56 -5.02 -6.80
N LYS A 168 5.50 -5.91 -6.53
CA LYS A 168 6.94 -5.65 -6.64
C LYS A 168 7.34 -5.26 -8.05
N ASN A 169 6.78 -5.94 -9.05
CA ASN A 169 7.05 -5.65 -10.45
C ASN A 169 6.45 -4.31 -10.87
N ALA A 170 5.21 -4.01 -10.44
CA ALA A 170 4.56 -2.75 -10.71
C ALA A 170 5.38 -1.56 -10.18
N VAL A 171 5.86 -1.70 -8.95
CA VAL A 171 6.70 -0.71 -8.28
C VAL A 171 8.04 -0.56 -8.99
N ALA A 172 8.74 -1.66 -9.30
CA ALA A 172 10.04 -1.64 -9.96
C ALA A 172 9.94 -0.98 -11.36
N ILE A 173 8.87 -1.25 -12.10
CA ILE A 173 8.59 -0.66 -13.41
C ILE A 173 8.39 0.86 -13.27
N LEU A 174 7.58 1.31 -12.31
CA LEU A 174 7.32 2.72 -12.11
C LEU A 174 8.58 3.46 -11.63
N ASP A 175 9.34 2.86 -10.70
CA ASP A 175 10.57 3.45 -10.16
C ASP A 175 11.63 3.57 -11.27
N PHE A 176 11.79 2.55 -12.12
CA PHE A 176 12.73 2.60 -13.24
C PHE A 176 12.35 3.67 -14.27
N TYR A 177 11.08 3.75 -14.61
CA TYR A 177 10.57 4.81 -15.51
C TYR A 177 10.91 6.20 -14.97
N GLU A 178 10.64 6.45 -13.70
CA GLU A 178 10.90 7.76 -13.07
C GLU A 178 12.38 8.09 -13.03
N GLU A 179 13.24 7.13 -12.71
CA GLU A 179 14.69 7.34 -12.73
C GLU A 179 15.21 7.76 -14.10
N VAL A 180 14.67 7.16 -15.17
CA VAL A 180 15.04 7.52 -16.56
C VAL A 180 14.54 8.93 -16.90
N ILE A 181 13.31 9.27 -16.51
CA ILE A 181 12.75 10.62 -16.77
C ILE A 181 13.49 11.69 -15.94
N GLU A 182 13.77 11.41 -14.65
CA GLU A 182 14.52 12.34 -13.79
C GLU A 182 15.97 12.58 -14.26
N ALA A 183 16.54 11.66 -15.04
CA ALA A 183 17.95 11.75 -15.46
C ALA A 183 18.23 12.98 -16.34
N ASP A 184 17.28 13.36 -17.21
CA ASP A 184 17.44 14.53 -18.08
C ASP A 184 16.08 15.16 -18.45
N LEU A 185 15.30 15.52 -17.44
CA LEU A 185 13.98 16.11 -17.68
C LEU A 185 14.04 17.46 -18.40
N GLU A 186 15.13 18.22 -18.19
CA GLU A 186 15.31 19.56 -18.77
C GLU A 186 15.50 19.51 -20.31
N ASN A 187 16.20 18.48 -20.82
CA ASN A 187 16.51 18.34 -22.24
C ASN A 187 15.69 17.22 -22.92
N LEU A 188 14.67 16.72 -22.22
CA LEU A 188 13.81 15.68 -22.71
C LEU A 188 12.92 16.19 -23.85
N THR A 189 13.04 15.60 -25.04
CA THR A 189 12.25 16.01 -26.22
C THR A 189 11.21 14.98 -26.64
N SER A 190 11.45 13.69 -26.36
CA SER A 190 10.53 12.61 -26.71
C SER A 190 10.65 11.43 -25.78
N VAL A 191 9.52 10.81 -25.44
CA VAL A 191 9.43 9.56 -24.67
C VAL A 191 8.38 8.63 -25.28
N GLN A 192 8.77 7.40 -25.58
CA GLN A 192 7.85 6.35 -25.98
C GLN A 192 7.94 5.21 -24.99
N ILE A 193 6.81 4.79 -24.45
CA ILE A 193 6.71 3.74 -23.45
C ILE A 193 6.00 2.54 -24.07
N SER A 194 6.57 1.36 -23.92
CA SER A 194 5.92 0.10 -24.27
C SER A 194 6.04 -0.89 -23.11
N LEU A 195 4.92 -1.40 -22.65
CA LEU A 195 4.83 -2.46 -21.63
C LEU A 195 4.24 -3.72 -22.26
N ALA A 196 5.01 -4.81 -22.31
CA ALA A 196 4.60 -6.04 -22.95
C ALA A 196 5.13 -7.28 -22.19
N ASN A 197 4.50 -8.43 -22.45
CA ASN A 197 4.97 -9.73 -21.96
C ASN A 197 5.58 -10.55 -23.11
N ILE A 198 6.89 -10.36 -23.33
CA ILE A 198 7.64 -11.07 -24.37
C ILE A 198 8.75 -11.84 -23.68
N ASN A 199 8.55 -13.15 -23.43
CA ASN A 199 9.50 -13.99 -22.64
C ASN A 199 9.83 -13.37 -21.27
N GLY A 200 8.82 -12.84 -20.56
CA GLY A 200 8.92 -12.08 -19.33
C GLY A 200 8.39 -10.67 -19.49
N LEU A 201 8.10 -10.02 -18.36
CA LEU A 201 7.56 -8.66 -18.34
C LEU A 201 8.66 -7.67 -18.76
N ARG A 202 8.39 -6.85 -19.77
CA ARG A 202 9.34 -5.88 -20.33
C ARG A 202 8.73 -4.49 -20.36
N LEU A 203 9.47 -3.54 -19.82
CA LEU A 203 9.25 -2.13 -20.04
C LEU A 203 10.30 -1.62 -21.03
N SER A 204 9.88 -1.18 -22.21
CA SER A 204 10.75 -0.56 -23.21
C SER A 204 10.51 0.95 -23.23
N LEU A 205 11.58 1.70 -23.12
CA LEU A 205 11.60 3.16 -23.14
C LEU A 205 12.47 3.63 -24.30
N ASN A 206 11.89 4.36 -25.25
CA ASN A 206 12.64 5.09 -26.27
C ASN A 206 12.65 6.57 -25.87
N VAL A 207 13.81 7.07 -25.53
CA VAL A 207 13.99 8.42 -24.97
C VAL A 207 14.93 9.22 -25.84
N CYS A 208 14.56 10.47 -26.14
CA CYS A 208 15.42 11.42 -26.82
C CYS A 208 15.72 12.56 -25.84
N CYS A 209 16.99 12.61 -25.38
CA CYS A 209 17.54 13.58 -24.45
C CYS A 209 19.03 13.75 -24.70
N GLU A 210 19.66 14.75 -24.06
CA GLU A 210 21.11 15.04 -24.23
C GLU A 210 21.99 14.14 -23.34
N THR A 211 21.50 13.74 -22.16
CA THR A 211 22.26 12.92 -21.21
C THR A 211 22.40 11.49 -21.71
N ASP A 212 23.59 10.92 -21.58
CA ASP A 212 23.87 9.51 -21.88
C ASP A 212 23.23 8.60 -20.83
N LEU A 213 22.25 7.82 -21.24
CA LEU A 213 21.50 6.88 -20.41
C LEU A 213 22.15 5.48 -20.33
N SER A 214 23.33 5.27 -20.95
CA SER A 214 24.05 4.00 -20.89
C SER A 214 24.38 3.55 -19.46
N ILE A 215 24.44 4.49 -18.51
CA ILE A 215 24.65 4.22 -17.08
C ILE A 215 23.62 3.22 -16.51
N PHE A 216 22.41 3.17 -17.05
CA PHE A 216 21.37 2.26 -16.61
C PHE A 216 21.65 0.80 -16.99
N SER A 217 22.51 0.52 -17.98
CA SER A 217 22.92 -0.85 -18.34
C SER A 217 23.64 -1.58 -17.20
N ASN A 218 24.24 -0.84 -16.27
CA ASN A 218 24.90 -1.40 -15.09
C ASN A 218 23.94 -2.12 -14.12
N LYS A 219 22.62 -1.97 -14.29
CA LYS A 219 21.61 -2.63 -13.44
C LYS A 219 21.40 -4.11 -13.74
N GLY A 220 22.12 -4.70 -14.71
CA GLY A 220 22.11 -6.15 -14.99
C GLY A 220 20.83 -6.69 -15.63
N ASN A 221 19.70 -6.04 -15.43
CA ASN A 221 18.39 -6.37 -16.02
C ASN A 221 17.88 -5.29 -16.98
N VAL A 222 18.76 -4.37 -17.41
CA VAL A 222 18.48 -3.32 -18.38
C VAL A 222 19.35 -3.54 -19.61
N LEU A 223 18.73 -3.67 -20.76
CA LEU A 223 19.41 -3.59 -22.04
C LEU A 223 19.39 -2.13 -22.51
N TYR A 224 20.52 -1.67 -23.04
CA TYR A 224 20.67 -0.34 -23.59
C TYR A 224 21.20 -0.42 -25.02
N GLU A 225 20.55 0.33 -25.90
CA GLU A 225 20.97 0.51 -27.29
C GLU A 225 20.77 1.98 -27.68
N MET A 226 21.67 2.53 -28.49
CA MET A 226 21.57 3.88 -29.03
C MET A 226 21.28 3.80 -30.52
N ASP A 227 20.20 4.43 -30.98
CA ASP A 227 19.92 4.63 -32.40
C ASP A 227 20.70 5.85 -32.88
N GLY A 228 21.81 5.60 -33.59
CA GLY A 228 22.74 6.62 -34.05
C GLY A 228 22.17 7.63 -35.03
N ASP A 229 21.14 7.24 -35.81
CA ASP A 229 20.57 8.10 -36.84
C ASP A 229 19.45 9.03 -36.30
N ALA A 230 18.71 8.60 -35.30
CA ALA A 230 17.54 9.32 -34.77
C ALA A 230 17.77 10.00 -33.42
N GLY A 231 18.92 9.76 -32.78
CA GLY A 231 19.23 10.31 -31.43
C GLY A 231 18.35 9.74 -30.31
N TYR A 232 17.72 8.59 -30.54
CA TYR A 232 16.97 7.88 -29.54
C TYR A 232 17.86 6.92 -28.76
N GLN A 233 17.66 6.90 -27.44
CA GLN A 233 18.25 5.94 -26.54
C GLN A 233 17.17 4.93 -26.14
N HIS A 234 17.42 3.67 -26.45
CA HIS A 234 16.49 2.58 -26.18
C HIS A 234 16.91 1.81 -24.93
N LEU A 235 16.05 1.79 -23.93
CA LEU A 235 16.24 1.04 -22.70
C LEU A 235 15.16 -0.02 -22.56
N VAL A 236 15.54 -1.26 -22.28
CA VAL A 236 14.60 -2.35 -22.01
C VAL A 236 14.87 -2.90 -20.61
N PHE A 237 13.95 -2.62 -19.71
CA PHE A 237 13.95 -3.19 -18.36
C PHE A 237 13.21 -4.52 -18.35
N ILE A 238 13.92 -5.60 -17.99
CA ILE A 238 13.42 -6.98 -18.04
C ILE A 238 13.21 -7.49 -16.62
N ILE A 239 12.04 -8.05 -16.36
CA ILE A 239 11.70 -8.71 -15.09
C ILE A 239 11.48 -10.19 -15.38
N GLU A 240 12.45 -11.03 -14.95
CA GLU A 240 12.35 -12.46 -15.08
C GLU A 240 11.29 -13.04 -14.15
N GLY A 241 10.52 -14.02 -14.64
CA GLY A 241 9.50 -14.72 -13.84
C GLY A 241 8.20 -13.94 -13.62
N GLY A 242 7.99 -12.82 -14.29
CA GLY A 242 6.76 -12.04 -14.27
C GLY A 242 5.67 -12.60 -15.18
N ALA A 243 5.44 -13.92 -15.18
CA ALA A 243 4.28 -14.45 -15.89
C ALA A 243 3.01 -13.90 -15.25
N ALA A 244 2.22 -13.17 -16.03
CA ALA A 244 0.84 -12.89 -15.70
C ALA A 244 0.09 -14.21 -15.55
N VAL A 245 -0.55 -14.44 -14.43
CA VAL A 245 -1.49 -15.54 -14.21
C VAL A 245 -2.87 -15.04 -14.60
#